data_8a55819e0c7b8a321a4f6818721d3eec
#
_entry.id   8a55819e0c7b8a321a4f6818721d3eec
#
_cell.length_a   1.000
_cell.length_b   1.000
_cell.length_c   1.000
_cell.angle_alpha   90.00
_cell.angle_beta   90.00
_cell.angle_gamma   90.00
#
_symmetry.space_group_name_H-M   'P 1'
#
loop_
_entity.id
_entity.type
_entity.pdbx_description
1 polymer ?
#
loop_
_entity_poly.entity_id
_entity_poly.type
_entity_poly.pdbx_seq_one_letter_code
_entity_poly.pdbx_strand_id
1 'polypeptide(L)'
;SCYHIAIDKFTFLFVADSRVVEPRLYKHIHRQTGDVDVIFLGMECDGAPLTWLYAPLLTSELGREKDHSRRLSGSNYEKGITLVDTFNPSETYVYAMGQEPWLEFISTLRYSEESNPIIQSNLLIEECKKRDIIAERLFGEKEILYKRKEAYA
;
A
#
# COMPACT_ATOMS: atom_id res chain seq x y z
N SER A 1 6.65 2.62 7.46
CA SER A 1 7.36 3.85 7.03
C SER A 1 6.51 4.63 6.05
N CYS A 2 6.64 5.95 6.04
CA CYS A 2 5.96 6.84 5.11
C CYS A 2 6.98 7.87 4.61
N TYR A 3 7.00 8.09 3.29
CA TYR A 3 7.92 9.04 2.67
C TYR A 3 7.13 9.99 1.78
N HIS A 4 7.31 11.28 2.01
CA HIS A 4 6.83 12.34 1.11
C HIS A 4 8.01 12.82 0.26
N ILE A 5 7.87 12.76 -1.04
CA ILE A 5 8.92 13.12 -1.99
C ILE A 5 8.35 14.18 -2.93
N ALA A 6 9.03 15.30 -3.05
CA ALA A 6 8.72 16.35 -4.03
C ALA A 6 9.84 16.39 -5.07
N ILE A 7 9.48 16.26 -6.33
CA ILE A 7 10.41 16.34 -7.47
C ILE A 7 9.82 17.29 -8.51
N ASP A 8 10.50 18.40 -8.76
CA ASP A 8 9.99 19.48 -9.59
C ASP A 8 8.63 20.01 -9.10
N LYS A 9 7.56 19.70 -9.85
CA LYS A 9 6.18 20.08 -9.54
C LYS A 9 5.32 18.91 -9.08
N PHE A 10 5.90 17.72 -9.00
CA PHE A 10 5.17 16.50 -8.62
C PHE A 10 5.47 16.12 -7.17
N THR A 11 4.45 15.68 -6.49
CA THR A 11 4.51 15.23 -5.10
C THR A 11 4.04 13.79 -4.97
N PHE A 12 4.83 13.00 -4.29
CA PHE A 12 4.60 11.56 -4.12
C PHE A 12 4.53 11.21 -2.65
N LEU A 13 3.58 10.39 -2.27
CA LEU A 13 3.48 9.81 -0.94
C LEU A 13 3.64 8.28 -1.03
N PHE A 14 4.72 7.76 -0.45
CA PHE A 14 4.93 6.33 -0.33
C PHE A 14 4.55 5.87 1.06
N VAL A 15 3.52 5.02 1.15
CA VAL A 15 3.05 4.44 2.39
C VAL A 15 3.27 2.93 2.32
N ALA A 16 4.49 2.52 2.69
CA ALA A 16 4.82 1.10 2.78
C ALA A 16 4.05 0.45 3.94
N ASP A 17 4.46 -0.65 4.46
CA ASP A 17 3.85 -1.44 5.55
C ASP A 17 3.28 -0.60 6.72
N SER A 18 2.61 0.48 6.39
CA SER A 18 2.05 1.40 7.35
C SER A 18 0.58 1.08 7.55
N ARG A 19 0.28 0.61 8.74
CA ARG A 19 -1.08 0.67 9.21
C ARG A 19 -1.39 2.12 9.51
N VAL A 20 -2.45 2.66 8.94
CA VAL A 20 -2.98 3.96 9.36
C VAL A 20 -3.55 3.81 10.77
N VAL A 21 -2.64 3.70 11.75
CA VAL A 21 -3.03 3.46 13.16
C VAL A 21 -3.59 4.72 13.78
N GLU A 22 -3.02 5.88 13.41
CA GLU A 22 -3.45 7.18 13.93
C GLU A 22 -3.75 8.14 12.76
N PRO A 23 -5.00 8.26 12.35
CA PRO A 23 -5.39 9.15 11.24
C PRO A 23 -5.04 10.62 11.47
N ARG A 24 -4.96 11.07 12.74
CA ARG A 24 -4.59 12.45 13.07
C ARG A 24 -3.16 12.79 12.66
N LEU A 25 -2.26 11.79 12.68
CA LEU A 25 -0.90 11.96 12.23
C LEU A 25 -0.87 12.33 10.73
N TYR A 26 -1.63 11.63 9.91
CA TYR A 26 -1.70 11.90 8.47
C TYR A 26 -2.34 13.25 8.17
N LYS A 27 -3.36 13.64 8.92
CA LYS A 27 -3.91 15.01 8.84
C LYS A 27 -2.90 16.07 9.25
N HIS A 28 -2.03 15.77 10.21
CA HIS A 28 -0.95 16.67 10.60
C HIS A 28 0.11 16.78 9.49
N ILE A 29 0.50 15.67 8.90
CA ILE A 29 1.43 15.64 7.76
C ILE A 29 0.82 16.45 6.60
N HIS A 30 -0.42 16.20 6.22
CA HIS A 30 -1.11 16.92 5.16
C HIS A 30 -1.13 18.44 5.38
N ARG A 31 -1.34 18.91 6.61
CA ARG A 31 -1.26 20.36 6.91
C ARG A 31 0.10 20.99 6.62
N GLN A 32 1.15 20.19 6.62
CA GLN A 32 2.51 20.66 6.32
C GLN A 32 2.91 20.47 4.86
N THR A 33 2.43 19.41 4.22
CA THR A 33 2.82 19.04 2.85
C THR A 33 1.80 19.45 1.80
N GLY A 34 0.52 19.64 2.18
CA GLY A 34 -0.60 19.82 1.26
C GLY A 34 -1.04 18.51 0.60
N ASP A 35 -1.85 18.65 -0.45
CA ASP A 35 -2.28 17.54 -1.30
C ASP A 35 -1.07 16.92 -2.03
N VAL A 36 -1.19 15.67 -2.44
CA VAL A 36 -0.16 14.97 -3.21
C VAL A 36 -0.69 14.56 -4.57
N ASP A 37 0.16 14.51 -5.58
CA ASP A 37 -0.26 14.07 -6.92
C ASP A 37 -0.46 12.56 -6.96
N VAL A 38 0.40 11.80 -6.28
CA VAL A 38 0.44 10.34 -6.36
C VAL A 38 0.64 9.70 -5.01
N ILE A 39 -0.17 8.68 -4.72
CA ILE A 39 0.02 7.80 -3.56
C ILE A 39 0.47 6.41 -4.03
N PHE A 40 1.56 5.90 -3.45
CA PHE A 40 1.96 4.49 -3.53
C PHE A 40 1.66 3.83 -2.18
N LEU A 41 0.78 2.84 -2.18
CA LEU A 41 0.22 2.24 -0.96
C LEU A 41 0.43 0.73 -0.89
N GLY A 42 1.09 0.25 0.15
CA GLY A 42 1.15 -1.18 0.48
C GLY A 42 -0.16 -1.65 1.10
N MET A 43 -0.78 -2.68 0.55
CA MET A 43 -2.07 -3.19 1.01
C MET A 43 -2.04 -4.69 1.36
N GLU A 44 -0.87 -5.24 1.62
CA GLU A 44 -0.77 -6.58 2.19
C GLU A 44 -1.25 -6.52 3.66
N CYS A 45 -2.56 -6.66 3.88
CA CYS A 45 -3.21 -6.37 5.16
C CYS A 45 -3.33 -7.57 6.11
N ASP A 46 -3.10 -8.77 5.64
CA ASP A 46 -3.19 -9.98 6.47
C ASP A 46 -1.87 -10.29 7.20
N GLY A 47 -0.77 -9.88 6.62
CA GLY A 47 0.57 -10.14 7.16
C GLY A 47 1.00 -11.60 7.04
N ALA A 48 2.29 -11.82 6.98
CA ALA A 48 2.86 -13.16 6.98
C ALA A 48 2.87 -13.77 8.38
N PRO A 49 2.71 -15.10 8.53
CA PRO A 49 2.91 -15.78 9.80
C PRO A 49 4.27 -15.48 10.44
N LEU A 50 4.33 -15.46 11.76
CA LEU A 50 5.58 -15.23 12.49
C LEU A 50 6.65 -16.27 12.13
N THR A 51 6.26 -17.53 11.93
CA THR A 51 7.13 -18.62 11.52
C THR A 51 7.83 -18.34 10.19
N TRP A 52 7.20 -17.64 9.27
CA TRP A 52 7.80 -17.32 7.98
C TRP A 52 8.95 -16.34 8.07
N LEU A 53 8.81 -15.36 8.94
CA LEU A 53 9.79 -14.28 9.05
C LEU A 53 10.88 -14.59 10.06
N TYR A 54 10.53 -15.36 11.08
CA TYR A 54 11.39 -15.57 12.24
C TYR A 54 11.65 -17.04 12.57
N ALA A 55 11.19 -18.00 11.74
CA ALA A 55 11.35 -19.41 12.05
C ALA A 55 12.76 -19.79 12.51
N PRO A 56 13.85 -19.32 11.87
CA PRO A 56 15.20 -19.60 12.32
C PRO A 56 15.55 -19.00 13.69
N LEU A 57 14.79 -18.02 14.15
CA LEU A 57 15.02 -17.32 15.42
C LEU A 57 14.08 -17.79 16.53
N LEU A 58 13.13 -18.66 16.22
CA LEU A 58 12.20 -19.18 17.19
C LEU A 58 12.87 -20.25 18.05
N THR A 59 12.82 -20.08 19.35
CA THR A 59 13.38 -21.02 20.33
C THR A 59 12.38 -22.10 20.78
N SER A 60 11.14 -21.98 20.36
CA SER A 60 10.05 -22.93 20.62
C SER A 60 8.98 -22.85 19.56
N GLU A 61 8.22 -23.91 19.41
CA GLU A 61 7.06 -23.93 18.50
C GLU A 61 6.01 -22.90 18.93
N LEU A 62 5.46 -22.19 17.94
CA LEU A 62 4.36 -21.25 18.14
C LEU A 62 3.02 -21.93 17.94
N GLY A 63 2.09 -21.71 18.85
CA GLY A 63 0.71 -22.05 18.62
C GLY A 63 0.14 -21.26 17.43
N ARG A 64 -0.77 -21.86 16.65
CA ARG A 64 -1.33 -21.29 15.42
C ARG A 64 -1.89 -19.87 15.59
N GLU A 65 -2.57 -19.62 16.71
CA GLU A 65 -3.13 -18.30 17.02
C GLU A 65 -2.03 -17.24 17.16
N LYS A 66 -0.94 -17.57 17.85
CA LYS A 66 0.20 -16.67 18.02
C LYS A 66 0.97 -16.48 16.72
N ASP A 67 1.13 -17.53 15.93
CA ASP A 67 1.78 -17.49 14.63
C ASP A 67 1.05 -16.55 13.67
N HIS A 68 -0.27 -16.58 13.65
CA HIS A 68 -1.11 -15.71 12.84
C HIS A 68 -1.50 -14.37 13.50
N SER A 69 -1.01 -14.09 14.72
CA SER A 69 -1.32 -12.84 15.44
C SER A 69 -0.64 -11.63 14.85
N ARG A 70 0.44 -11.83 14.10
CA ARG A 70 1.18 -10.76 13.47
C ARG A 70 0.47 -10.26 12.22
N ARG A 71 -0.40 -9.35 12.41
CA ARG A 71 -0.98 -8.54 11.34
C ARG A 71 -0.06 -7.37 11.02
N LEU A 72 1.10 -7.65 10.53
CA LEU A 72 1.99 -6.63 9.98
C LEU A 72 1.60 -6.33 8.57
N SER A 73 1.14 -5.16 8.42
CA SER A 73 0.43 -5.17 7.25
C SER A 73 0.25 -3.82 6.72
N GLY A 74 0.18 -3.81 5.48
CA GLY A 74 -0.28 -2.71 4.71
C GLY A 74 -1.68 -2.26 5.15
N SER A 75 -2.19 -1.31 4.49
CA SER A 75 -3.53 -0.80 4.73
C SER A 75 -4.58 -1.78 4.18
N ASN A 76 -5.71 -1.85 4.85
CA ASN A 76 -6.94 -2.38 4.26
C ASN A 76 -7.68 -1.25 3.50
N TYR A 77 -8.85 -1.55 2.94
CA TYR A 77 -9.68 -0.58 2.22
C TYR A 77 -9.97 0.71 3.03
N GLU A 78 -10.44 0.58 4.27
CA GLU A 78 -10.82 1.74 5.11
C GLU A 78 -9.64 2.69 5.36
N LYS A 79 -8.47 2.11 5.56
CA LYS A 79 -7.24 2.87 5.79
C LYS A 79 -6.73 3.49 4.50
N GLY A 80 -6.78 2.75 3.40
CA GLY A 80 -6.44 3.26 2.09
C GLY A 80 -7.30 4.46 1.71
N ILE A 81 -8.62 4.37 1.88
CA ILE A 81 -9.52 5.47 1.57
C ILE A 81 -9.32 6.67 2.50
N THR A 82 -8.96 6.44 3.77
CA THR A 82 -8.61 7.53 4.68
C THR A 82 -7.38 8.33 4.20
N LEU A 83 -6.41 7.67 3.58
CA LEU A 83 -5.26 8.34 2.98
C LEU A 83 -5.67 9.12 1.73
N VAL A 84 -6.46 8.51 0.85
CA VAL A 84 -6.99 9.17 -0.35
C VAL A 84 -7.79 10.42 0.03
N ASP A 85 -8.69 10.30 1.01
CA ASP A 85 -9.49 11.44 1.52
C ASP A 85 -8.63 12.53 2.17
N THR A 86 -7.48 12.16 2.74
CA THR A 86 -6.63 13.10 3.44
C THR A 86 -5.72 13.87 2.47
N PHE A 87 -5.18 13.21 1.47
CA PHE A 87 -4.14 13.76 0.59
C PHE A 87 -4.64 14.10 -0.82
N ASN A 88 -5.90 13.79 -1.15
CA ASN A 88 -6.58 14.15 -2.39
C ASN A 88 -5.74 13.90 -3.67
N PRO A 89 -5.20 12.68 -3.88
CA PRO A 89 -4.31 12.40 -5.00
C PRO A 89 -5.08 12.34 -6.33
N SER A 90 -4.38 12.60 -7.42
CA SER A 90 -4.87 12.32 -8.78
C SER A 90 -4.63 10.86 -9.20
N GLU A 91 -3.66 10.21 -8.58
CA GLU A 91 -3.27 8.83 -8.88
C GLU A 91 -2.99 8.04 -7.61
N THR A 92 -3.41 6.78 -7.57
CA THR A 92 -3.18 5.87 -6.45
C THR A 92 -2.72 4.50 -6.95
N TYR A 93 -1.53 4.08 -6.56
CA TYR A 93 -0.95 2.80 -6.94
C TYR A 93 -0.81 1.89 -5.74
N VAL A 94 -1.43 0.71 -5.83
CA VAL A 94 -1.23 -0.34 -4.84
C VAL A 94 -0.01 -1.16 -5.22
N TYR A 95 0.92 -1.36 -4.28
CA TYR A 95 2.16 -2.09 -4.52
C TYR A 95 2.52 -3.02 -3.36
N ALA A 96 3.58 -3.81 -3.52
CA ALA A 96 4.09 -4.73 -2.50
C ALA A 96 3.02 -5.72 -2.00
N MET A 97 2.28 -6.31 -2.94
CA MET A 97 1.21 -7.25 -2.64
C MET A 97 1.68 -8.72 -2.58
N GLY A 98 2.93 -8.99 -2.92
CA GLY A 98 3.45 -10.36 -2.89
C GLY A 98 2.85 -11.29 -3.96
N GLN A 99 2.40 -10.75 -5.08
CA GLN A 99 1.77 -11.52 -6.16
C GLN A 99 2.74 -12.00 -7.23
N GLU A 100 4.00 -11.61 -7.17
CA GLU A 100 5.01 -11.99 -8.15
C GLU A 100 5.18 -13.50 -8.18
N PRO A 101 5.16 -14.15 -9.37
CA PRO A 101 5.16 -15.61 -9.49
C PRO A 101 6.33 -16.31 -8.79
N TRP A 102 7.49 -15.66 -8.72
CA TRP A 102 8.68 -16.20 -8.06
C TRP A 102 8.60 -16.18 -6.52
N LEU A 103 7.74 -15.33 -5.93
CA LEU A 103 7.54 -15.30 -4.47
C LEU A 103 6.90 -16.59 -3.94
N GLU A 104 6.10 -17.24 -4.73
CA GLU A 104 5.50 -18.53 -4.36
C GLU A 104 6.57 -19.58 -4.03
N PHE A 105 7.69 -19.59 -4.76
CA PHE A 105 8.78 -20.53 -4.53
C PHE A 105 9.60 -20.21 -3.27
N ILE A 106 9.60 -18.95 -2.84
CA ILE A 106 10.40 -18.49 -1.70
C ILE A 106 9.57 -18.51 -0.41
N SER A 107 8.33 -18.03 -0.49
CA SER A 107 7.49 -17.75 0.68
C SER A 107 6.24 -18.64 0.78
N THR A 108 5.97 -19.48 -0.21
CA THR A 108 4.74 -20.28 -0.33
C THR A 108 3.43 -19.47 -0.27
N LEU A 109 3.53 -18.14 -0.40
CA LEU A 109 2.36 -17.25 -0.48
C LEU A 109 1.74 -17.36 -1.86
N ARG A 110 0.47 -17.69 -1.87
CA ARG A 110 -0.39 -17.59 -3.06
C ARG A 110 -1.60 -16.75 -2.72
N TYR A 111 -1.73 -15.63 -3.39
CA TYR A 111 -2.97 -14.88 -3.36
C TYR A 111 -3.85 -15.25 -4.55
N SER A 112 -5.10 -15.59 -4.24
CA SER A 112 -6.19 -15.74 -5.21
C SER A 112 -7.08 -14.51 -5.17
N GLU A 113 -8.02 -14.40 -6.11
CA GLU A 113 -9.03 -13.35 -6.11
C GLU A 113 -9.90 -13.34 -4.83
N GLU A 114 -9.96 -14.47 -4.12
CA GLU A 114 -10.68 -14.62 -2.85
C GLU A 114 -9.84 -14.22 -1.64
N SER A 115 -8.55 -13.95 -1.81
CA SER A 115 -7.67 -13.55 -0.71
C SER A 115 -8.02 -12.15 -0.23
N ASN A 116 -8.10 -11.97 1.09
CA ASN A 116 -8.51 -10.70 1.67
C ASN A 116 -7.67 -9.49 1.20
N PRO A 117 -6.33 -9.53 1.11
CA PRO A 117 -5.57 -8.40 0.57
C PRO A 117 -5.95 -8.03 -0.87
N ILE A 118 -6.29 -9.03 -1.70
CA ILE A 118 -6.74 -8.81 -3.08
C ILE A 118 -8.11 -8.13 -3.09
N ILE A 119 -9.06 -8.64 -2.30
CA ILE A 119 -10.39 -8.04 -2.16
C ILE A 119 -10.28 -6.59 -1.68
N GLN A 120 -9.49 -6.33 -0.62
CA GLN A 120 -9.33 -4.99 -0.05
C GLN A 120 -8.72 -4.01 -1.05
N SER A 121 -7.72 -4.43 -1.81
CA SER A 121 -7.11 -3.57 -2.83
C SER A 121 -8.02 -3.35 -4.04
N ASN A 122 -8.81 -4.34 -4.45
CA ASN A 122 -9.82 -4.18 -5.49
C ASN A 122 -10.86 -3.12 -5.09
N LEU A 123 -11.38 -3.20 -3.85
CA LEU A 123 -12.33 -2.21 -3.33
C LEU A 123 -11.75 -0.78 -3.38
N LEU A 124 -10.50 -0.59 -2.99
CA LEU A 124 -9.85 0.73 -3.05
C LEU A 124 -9.71 1.23 -4.49
N ILE A 125 -9.24 0.37 -5.40
CA ILE A 125 -9.06 0.72 -6.80
C ILE A 125 -10.40 1.10 -7.45
N GLU A 126 -11.46 0.33 -7.21
CA GLU A 126 -12.79 0.62 -7.72
C GLU A 126 -13.34 1.94 -7.18
N GLU A 127 -13.15 2.21 -5.89
CA GLU A 127 -13.59 3.47 -5.29
C GLU A 127 -12.81 4.66 -5.84
N CYS A 128 -11.49 4.55 -6.01
CA CYS A 128 -10.68 5.57 -6.65
C CYS A 128 -11.17 5.87 -8.08
N LYS A 129 -11.43 4.83 -8.88
CA LYS A 129 -11.94 4.98 -10.25
C LYS A 129 -13.30 5.67 -10.31
N LYS A 130 -14.20 5.41 -9.35
CA LYS A 130 -15.49 6.12 -9.24
C LYS A 130 -15.33 7.62 -8.96
N ARG A 131 -14.20 8.02 -8.40
CA ARG A 131 -13.84 9.41 -8.08
C ARG A 131 -12.93 10.06 -9.14
N ASP A 132 -12.80 9.45 -10.32
CA ASP A 132 -11.91 9.89 -11.40
C ASP A 132 -10.42 9.94 -10.99
N ILE A 133 -10.02 9.17 -9.98
CA ILE A 133 -8.64 8.97 -9.57
C ILE A 133 -8.09 7.78 -10.36
N ILE A 134 -6.96 7.96 -11.03
CA ILE A 134 -6.25 6.86 -11.71
C ILE A 134 -5.79 5.88 -10.63
N ALA A 135 -6.18 4.62 -10.75
CA ALA A 135 -5.82 3.62 -9.75
C ALA A 135 -5.53 2.26 -10.39
N GLU A 136 -4.42 1.66 -9.95
CA GLU A 136 -3.95 0.38 -10.45
C GLU A 136 -3.20 -0.37 -9.34
N ARG A 137 -3.24 -1.70 -9.42
CA ARG A 137 -2.32 -2.57 -8.65
C ARG A 137 -1.08 -2.82 -9.50
N LEU A 138 0.06 -2.46 -8.97
CA LEU A 138 1.34 -2.68 -9.63
C LEU A 138 1.77 -4.15 -9.47
N PHE A 139 2.33 -4.69 -10.54
CA PHE A 139 2.79 -6.06 -10.59
C PHE A 139 4.06 -6.16 -11.44
N GLY A 140 5.10 -6.79 -10.89
CA GLY A 140 6.38 -6.93 -11.56
C GLY A 140 7.05 -5.58 -11.83
N GLU A 141 7.12 -5.16 -13.09
CA GLU A 141 7.75 -3.92 -13.52
C GLU A 141 6.71 -2.99 -14.17
N LYS A 142 6.74 -1.73 -13.81
CA LYS A 142 5.88 -0.69 -14.38
C LYS A 142 6.65 0.61 -14.54
N GLU A 143 6.63 1.15 -15.73
CA GLU A 143 7.13 2.50 -16.02
C GLU A 143 5.97 3.50 -16.03
N ILE A 144 6.08 4.57 -15.24
CA ILE A 144 5.09 5.64 -15.16
C ILE A 144 5.80 6.95 -15.50
N LEU A 145 5.37 7.58 -16.58
CA LEU A 145 6.01 8.79 -17.10
C LEU A 145 5.20 10.03 -16.70
N TYR A 146 5.82 10.89 -15.90
CA TYR A 146 5.27 12.20 -15.57
C TYR A 146 5.88 13.26 -16.48
N LYS A 147 5.05 13.89 -17.32
CA LYS A 147 5.49 14.98 -18.20
C LYS A 147 5.09 16.33 -17.63
N ARG A 148 6.02 17.26 -17.65
CA ARG A 148 5.74 18.67 -17.35
C ARG A 148 4.70 19.17 -18.34
N LYS A 149 3.56 19.70 -17.88
CA LYS A 149 2.70 20.52 -18.73
C LYS A 149 3.45 21.80 -19.02
N GLU A 150 3.92 21.98 -20.24
CA GLU A 150 4.45 23.29 -20.66
C GLU A 150 3.31 24.28 -20.53
N ALA A 151 3.50 25.32 -19.72
CA ALA A 151 2.60 26.46 -19.71
C ALA A 151 2.82 27.18 -21.03
N TYR A 152 1.89 27.06 -21.96
CA TYR A 152 1.85 27.95 -23.10
C TYR A 152 1.60 29.36 -22.56
N ALA A 153 2.60 30.21 -22.75
CA ALA A 153 2.52 31.63 -22.46
C ALA A 153 1.68 32.34 -23.53
#